data_7db5c20d86f0e1040ea7700f544185e9
#
_entry.id   7db5c20d86f0e1040ea7700f544185e9
#
_cell.length_a   1.000
_cell.length_b   1.000
_cell.length_c   1.000
_cell.angle_alpha   90.00
_cell.angle_beta   90.00
_cell.angle_gamma   90.00
#
_symmetry.space_group_name_H-M   'P 1'
#
loop_
_entity.id
_entity.type
_entity.pdbx_description
1 polymer ?
#
loop_
_entity_poly.entity_id
_entity_poly.type
_entity_poly.pdbx_seq_one_letter_code
_entity_poly.pdbx_strand_id
1 'polypeptide(L)'
;MTTSIRNITIIAHVDHGKTTLIDNLMKQSGSFRENEVVDERLMDSGELEKERGITILAKPASINWKNSRVNIIDTPGHRDFAAEVERVLSMADGALLLIDSAEGVMPQTKFVLAKALKQGLKPIVVINKLDKADQRANEVLDETFDLFVSLDANEDQLDFPVIYASGRSGWASNEIDGSRENLNPLLDLIIEHVKPAKFDNSKPFAMLSTLLYADNFLGRSLVGRISQGTAKANQQIKAINLKGEKIDEGRLTKIFRYEGTKKVPIEIGEAGDIVVIAGLEKANVADTICDLEVIEPIKATPIDPPTMSIKITVNSSPLAGTEGKKLTSTQIRERLVSEAQNNVGITFSENSNKDSFEISGRGELMLEILLTQMRREGFEMTVSPPKVLFQKNENEEKLEPIEEITMDLEEEYSSKVIDSMNRRKGKLIDLKDTGKNKKRLVFHAPTRGLMGYTSRFLTLTKGTGVINRIFHSYGKFEGEMEGRRNGALISMEQGKAVAFAIFNLQARGEMFITHNDPVYEGMIVGLSPKPGDMIINVMKGKKLTNMRTQGTDENVVLTPVRKMSIAEQLSILNTDEALEITPSSCRLRKAILNPHERKRIEKSASAA
;
A
#
# COMPACT_ATOMS: atom_id res chain seq x y z
N MET A 1 37.87 -18.22 -3.10
CA MET A 1 37.70 -17.25 -1.99
C MET A 1 36.22 -17.12 -1.72
N THR A 2 35.77 -17.41 -0.51
CA THR A 2 34.34 -17.25 -0.13
C THR A 2 34.01 -15.75 -0.13
N THR A 3 33.14 -15.37 -1.01
CA THR A 3 32.62 -13.98 -1.10
C THR A 3 31.83 -13.69 0.15
N SER A 4 32.19 -12.65 0.91
CA SER A 4 31.43 -12.28 2.11
C SER A 4 30.09 -11.69 1.72
N ILE A 5 29.01 -12.10 2.38
CA ILE A 5 27.64 -11.67 2.08
C ILE A 5 27.20 -10.63 3.11
N ARG A 6 26.54 -9.58 2.64
CA ARG A 6 25.85 -8.58 3.47
C ARG A 6 24.45 -8.38 2.95
N ASN A 7 23.50 -8.36 3.86
CA ASN A 7 22.10 -8.13 3.53
C ASN A 7 21.67 -6.78 4.11
N ILE A 8 21.29 -5.86 3.28
CA ILE A 8 20.84 -4.54 3.71
C ILE A 8 19.42 -4.27 3.21
N THR A 9 18.68 -3.53 4.01
CA THR A 9 17.39 -2.99 3.62
C THR A 9 17.47 -1.47 3.49
N ILE A 10 16.65 -0.89 2.61
CA ILE A 10 16.57 0.56 2.47
C ILE A 10 15.24 1.06 3.02
N ILE A 11 15.33 1.89 4.03
CA ILE A 11 14.20 2.54 4.71
C ILE A 11 14.16 4.00 4.24
N ALA A 12 13.04 4.40 3.65
CA ALA A 12 12.85 5.77 3.17
C ALA A 12 11.38 6.15 3.21
N HIS A 13 11.12 7.44 3.35
CA HIS A 13 9.80 7.99 3.03
C HIS A 13 9.56 7.97 1.51
N VAL A 14 8.30 8.03 1.10
CA VAL A 14 7.93 8.23 -0.31
C VAL A 14 8.61 9.50 -0.81
N ASP A 15 9.12 9.47 -2.04
CA ASP A 15 9.84 10.57 -2.69
C ASP A 15 11.20 11.00 -2.08
N HIS A 16 11.71 10.36 -1.03
CA HIS A 16 13.07 10.64 -0.52
C HIS A 16 14.20 10.16 -1.45
N GLY A 17 13.87 9.52 -2.58
CA GLY A 17 14.82 9.15 -3.63
C GLY A 17 15.40 7.74 -3.50
N LYS A 18 14.70 6.84 -2.83
CA LYS A 18 15.09 5.43 -2.63
C LYS A 18 15.42 4.72 -3.95
N THR A 19 14.47 4.67 -4.88
CA THR A 19 14.62 3.99 -6.17
C THR A 19 15.76 4.60 -6.99
N THR A 20 15.86 5.94 -7.01
CA THR A 20 16.93 6.65 -7.74
C THR A 20 18.32 6.32 -7.19
N LEU A 21 18.45 6.23 -5.85
CA LEU A 21 19.71 5.85 -5.22
C LEU A 21 20.11 4.42 -5.56
N ILE A 22 19.16 3.46 -5.47
CA ILE A 22 19.40 2.05 -5.81
C ILE A 22 19.82 1.90 -7.27
N ASP A 23 19.12 2.56 -8.20
CA ASP A 23 19.43 2.52 -9.63
C ASP A 23 20.87 2.99 -9.91
N ASN A 24 21.31 4.07 -9.26
CA ASN A 24 22.67 4.57 -9.42
C ASN A 24 23.71 3.70 -8.71
N LEU A 25 23.41 3.12 -7.56
CA LEU A 25 24.28 2.12 -6.92
C LEU A 25 24.50 0.91 -7.83
N MET A 26 23.44 0.39 -8.45
CA MET A 26 23.55 -0.72 -9.40
C MET A 26 24.35 -0.37 -10.64
N LYS A 27 24.15 0.83 -11.19
CA LYS A 27 24.91 1.30 -12.37
C LYS A 27 26.39 1.39 -12.06
N GLN A 28 26.75 1.99 -10.92
CA GLN A 28 28.15 2.22 -10.56
C GLN A 28 28.88 0.99 -10.02
N SER A 29 28.14 -0.01 -9.49
CA SER A 29 28.74 -1.29 -9.05
C SER A 29 29.11 -2.24 -10.19
N GLY A 30 28.89 -1.86 -11.46
CA GLY A 30 29.20 -2.70 -12.62
C GLY A 30 28.24 -3.87 -12.81
N SER A 31 27.03 -3.80 -12.20
CA SER A 31 26.02 -4.87 -12.32
C SER A 31 25.37 -4.96 -13.72
N PHE A 32 25.62 -3.96 -14.58
CA PHE A 32 25.13 -3.90 -15.97
C PHE A 32 26.28 -3.93 -16.96
N ARG A 33 26.03 -4.46 -18.16
CA ARG A 33 26.99 -4.39 -19.26
C ARG A 33 27.09 -2.96 -19.81
N GLU A 34 28.25 -2.53 -20.28
CA GLU A 34 28.51 -1.14 -20.75
C GLU A 34 27.52 -0.63 -21.83
N ASN A 35 26.84 -1.52 -22.56
CA ASN A 35 25.88 -1.18 -23.62
C ASN A 35 24.43 -1.56 -23.28
N GLU A 36 24.13 -1.92 -22.05
CA GLU A 36 22.76 -2.30 -21.63
C GLU A 36 21.94 -1.03 -21.41
N VAL A 37 20.87 -0.84 -22.20
CA VAL A 37 19.91 0.25 -21.97
C VAL A 37 19.15 -0.07 -20.68
N VAL A 38 19.43 0.70 -19.66
CA VAL A 38 18.84 0.50 -18.34
C VAL A 38 17.65 1.44 -18.20
N ASP A 39 16.45 0.87 -18.07
CA ASP A 39 15.25 1.65 -17.80
C ASP A 39 15.41 2.43 -16.48
N GLU A 40 14.81 3.62 -16.41
CA GLU A 40 14.67 4.33 -15.15
C GLU A 40 13.73 3.57 -14.21
N ARG A 41 14.02 3.58 -12.90
CA ARG A 41 13.26 2.88 -11.86
C ARG A 41 13.26 1.35 -12.02
N LEU A 42 14.45 0.76 -12.08
CA LEU A 42 14.66 -0.68 -12.23
C LEU A 42 13.92 -1.54 -11.20
N MET A 43 13.87 -1.06 -9.97
CA MET A 43 13.20 -1.79 -8.88
C MET A 43 11.69 -1.65 -8.94
N ASP A 44 11.15 -0.52 -9.39
CA ASP A 44 9.71 -0.29 -9.56
C ASP A 44 9.25 -0.82 -10.92
N SER A 45 9.24 -2.15 -11.09
CA SER A 45 8.90 -2.81 -12.36
C SER A 45 7.40 -2.82 -12.67
N GLY A 46 6.53 -2.59 -11.68
CA GLY A 46 5.09 -2.53 -11.84
C GLY A 46 4.62 -1.21 -12.46
N GLU A 47 3.68 -1.25 -13.42
CA GLU A 47 3.11 -0.03 -14.01
C GLU A 47 2.49 0.90 -12.95
N LEU A 48 1.80 0.33 -11.95
CA LEU A 48 1.21 1.09 -10.84
C LEU A 48 2.26 1.69 -9.90
N GLU A 49 3.38 1.00 -9.68
CA GLU A 49 4.51 1.51 -8.90
C GLU A 49 5.12 2.74 -9.60
N LYS A 50 5.35 2.62 -10.92
CA LYS A 50 5.89 3.72 -11.76
C LYS A 50 4.96 4.93 -11.80
N GLU A 51 3.65 4.70 -11.94
CA GLU A 51 2.65 5.77 -12.03
C GLU A 51 2.47 6.51 -10.69
N ARG A 52 2.44 5.77 -9.58
CA ARG A 52 2.23 6.34 -8.24
C ARG A 52 3.51 6.76 -7.55
N GLY A 53 4.67 6.39 -8.07
CA GLY A 53 5.97 6.67 -7.48
C GLY A 53 6.22 5.96 -6.15
N ILE A 54 5.52 4.87 -5.86
CA ILE A 54 5.63 4.10 -4.60
C ILE A 54 6.02 2.66 -4.87
N THR A 55 6.88 2.09 -4.05
CA THR A 55 7.15 0.65 -4.03
C THR A 55 5.98 -0.07 -3.37
N ILE A 56 5.35 -1.02 -4.07
CA ILE A 56 4.22 -1.82 -3.59
C ILE A 56 4.71 -3.16 -3.04
N LEU A 57 5.59 -3.83 -3.78
CA LEU A 57 6.15 -5.13 -3.43
C LEU A 57 7.64 -5.02 -3.11
N ALA A 58 8.07 -5.65 -2.03
CA ALA A 58 9.48 -5.76 -1.71
C ALA A 58 10.21 -6.58 -2.78
N LYS A 59 11.38 -6.11 -3.21
CA LYS A 59 12.19 -6.77 -4.26
C LYS A 59 13.63 -6.85 -3.82
N PRO A 60 14.20 -8.06 -3.81
CA PRO A 60 15.63 -8.23 -3.62
C PRO A 60 16.39 -7.90 -4.92
N ALA A 61 17.56 -7.33 -4.73
CA ALA A 61 18.57 -7.16 -5.76
C ALA A 61 19.94 -7.45 -5.17
N SER A 62 20.96 -7.62 -5.98
CA SER A 62 22.31 -7.78 -5.45
C SER A 62 23.35 -7.08 -6.29
N ILE A 63 24.38 -6.58 -5.64
CA ILE A 63 25.55 -5.96 -6.25
C ILE A 63 26.82 -6.62 -5.73
N ASN A 64 27.85 -6.64 -6.56
CA ASN A 64 29.17 -7.08 -6.15
C ASN A 64 30.04 -5.84 -5.95
N TRP A 65 30.65 -5.70 -4.79
CA TRP A 65 31.58 -4.61 -4.49
C TRP A 65 32.82 -5.16 -3.80
N LYS A 66 33.99 -4.91 -4.41
CA LYS A 66 35.24 -5.52 -3.97
C LYS A 66 35.09 -7.03 -3.84
N ASN A 67 35.39 -7.61 -2.68
CA ASN A 67 35.28 -9.05 -2.42
C ASN A 67 33.96 -9.42 -1.68
N SER A 68 32.96 -8.59 -1.77
CA SER A 68 31.68 -8.77 -1.06
C SER A 68 30.51 -8.73 -2.01
N ARG A 69 29.49 -9.55 -1.71
CA ARG A 69 28.16 -9.44 -2.29
C ARG A 69 27.27 -8.69 -1.32
N VAL A 70 26.63 -7.65 -1.79
CA VAL A 70 25.65 -6.87 -1.03
C VAL A 70 24.27 -7.15 -1.62
N ASN A 71 23.44 -7.87 -0.89
CA ASN A 71 22.03 -8.03 -1.22
C ASN A 71 21.29 -6.79 -0.70
N ILE A 72 20.55 -6.15 -1.56
CA ILE A 72 19.75 -4.96 -1.28
C ILE A 72 18.29 -5.35 -1.34
N ILE A 73 17.56 -5.12 -0.27
CA ILE A 73 16.13 -5.41 -0.21
C ILE A 73 15.39 -4.09 -0.24
N ASP A 74 14.70 -3.84 -1.32
CA ASP A 74 13.83 -2.67 -1.44
C ASP A 74 12.55 -2.90 -0.65
N THR A 75 12.23 -1.99 0.29
CA THR A 75 11.06 -2.11 1.16
C THR A 75 9.96 -1.14 0.74
N PRO A 76 8.69 -1.57 0.74
CA PRO A 76 7.58 -0.66 0.60
C PRO A 76 7.62 0.44 1.65
N GLY A 77 7.40 1.70 1.23
CA GLY A 77 7.34 2.83 2.17
C GLY A 77 5.96 3.04 2.79
N HIS A 78 4.90 2.46 2.21
CA HIS A 78 3.54 2.70 2.65
C HIS A 78 3.12 1.73 3.76
N ARG A 79 2.40 2.25 4.75
CA ARG A 79 1.96 1.52 5.96
C ARG A 79 1.08 0.29 5.71
N ASP A 80 0.26 0.29 4.66
CA ASP A 80 -0.62 -0.84 4.33
C ASP A 80 0.18 -2.12 4.03
N PHE A 81 1.51 -1.96 3.79
CA PHE A 81 2.48 -3.03 3.60
C PHE A 81 3.37 -3.28 4.83
N ALA A 82 2.99 -2.76 5.99
CA ALA A 82 3.78 -2.84 7.23
C ALA A 82 4.24 -4.27 7.59
N ALA A 83 3.39 -5.26 7.39
CA ALA A 83 3.74 -6.65 7.63
C ALA A 83 4.78 -7.21 6.65
N GLU A 84 4.73 -6.76 5.41
CA GLU A 84 5.72 -7.11 4.41
C GLU A 84 7.07 -6.51 4.77
N VAL A 85 7.08 -5.24 5.17
CA VAL A 85 8.27 -4.55 5.67
C VAL A 85 8.88 -5.30 6.85
N GLU A 86 8.10 -5.67 7.86
CA GLU A 86 8.61 -6.35 9.06
C GLU A 86 9.25 -7.71 8.75
N ARG A 87 8.67 -8.46 7.82
CA ARG A 87 9.24 -9.73 7.35
C ARG A 87 10.52 -9.51 6.54
N VAL A 88 10.52 -8.52 5.66
CA VAL A 88 11.69 -8.19 4.84
C VAL A 88 12.87 -7.76 5.71
N LEU A 89 12.63 -6.98 6.75
CA LEU A 89 13.64 -6.58 7.72
C LEU A 89 14.34 -7.79 8.36
N SER A 90 13.65 -8.93 8.55
CA SER A 90 14.25 -10.16 9.12
C SER A 90 15.32 -10.80 8.22
N MET A 91 15.37 -10.46 6.94
CA MET A 91 16.42 -10.91 6.02
C MET A 91 17.68 -10.03 6.07
N ALA A 92 17.60 -8.82 6.62
CA ALA A 92 18.67 -7.86 6.61
C ALA A 92 19.60 -7.98 7.84
N ASP A 93 20.84 -7.54 7.65
CA ASP A 93 21.88 -7.42 8.71
C ASP A 93 22.11 -5.94 9.07
N GLY A 94 21.75 -5.02 8.17
CA GLY A 94 21.83 -3.56 8.35
C GLY A 94 20.72 -2.83 7.61
N ALA A 95 20.54 -1.55 7.93
CA ALA A 95 19.52 -0.71 7.31
C ALA A 95 20.12 0.61 6.83
N LEU A 96 19.85 1.00 5.59
CA LEU A 96 20.10 2.34 5.09
C LEU A 96 18.86 3.19 5.36
N LEU A 97 18.99 4.17 6.23
CA LEU A 97 17.94 5.15 6.50
C LEU A 97 18.14 6.37 5.60
N LEU A 98 17.31 6.49 4.56
CA LEU A 98 17.40 7.56 3.59
C LEU A 98 16.45 8.70 3.97
N ILE A 99 17.02 9.90 4.14
CA ILE A 99 16.29 11.10 4.55
C ILE A 99 16.56 12.21 3.54
N ASP A 100 15.51 12.92 3.12
CA ASP A 100 15.63 14.11 2.27
C ASP A 100 16.22 15.29 3.08
N SER A 101 17.26 15.92 2.57
CA SER A 101 17.96 17.01 3.25
C SER A 101 17.14 18.29 3.43
N ALA A 102 16.03 18.45 2.70
CA ALA A 102 15.13 19.59 2.81
C ALA A 102 13.89 19.27 3.67
N GLU A 103 13.29 18.10 3.48
CA GLU A 103 12.06 17.68 4.17
C GLU A 103 12.33 17.18 5.60
N GLY A 104 13.46 16.50 5.82
CA GLY A 104 13.83 15.92 7.11
C GLY A 104 13.08 14.63 7.45
N VAL A 105 12.94 14.36 8.73
CA VAL A 105 12.34 13.12 9.24
C VAL A 105 10.82 13.12 9.09
N MET A 106 10.29 12.15 8.36
CA MET A 106 8.87 12.00 8.10
C MET A 106 8.24 10.86 8.93
N PRO A 107 6.94 10.96 9.31
CA PRO A 107 6.31 9.99 10.22
C PRO A 107 6.32 8.53 9.73
N GLN A 108 6.25 8.26 8.44
CA GLN A 108 6.32 6.88 7.91
C GLN A 108 7.68 6.23 8.19
N THR A 109 8.75 7.01 8.12
CA THR A 109 10.11 6.57 8.43
C THR A 109 10.22 6.08 9.88
N LYS A 110 9.55 6.77 10.82
CA LYS A 110 9.52 6.42 12.24
C LYS A 110 9.06 4.98 12.48
N PHE A 111 7.98 4.56 11.82
CA PHE A 111 7.44 3.20 12.01
C PHE A 111 8.41 2.12 11.55
N VAL A 112 8.94 2.24 10.31
CA VAL A 112 9.85 1.23 9.74
C VAL A 112 11.16 1.20 10.52
N LEU A 113 11.68 2.38 10.91
CA LEU A 113 12.90 2.48 11.73
C LEU A 113 12.71 1.84 13.11
N ALA A 114 11.59 2.11 13.81
CA ALA A 114 11.30 1.48 15.10
C ALA A 114 11.34 -0.05 15.02
N LYS A 115 10.80 -0.63 13.95
CA LYS A 115 10.82 -2.08 13.71
C LYS A 115 12.23 -2.58 13.42
N ALA A 116 13.00 -1.84 12.62
CA ALA A 116 14.40 -2.17 12.31
C ALA A 116 15.28 -2.16 13.58
N LEU A 117 15.15 -1.12 14.41
CA LEU A 117 15.89 -1.00 15.68
C LEU A 117 15.52 -2.13 16.66
N LYS A 118 14.21 -2.46 16.77
CA LYS A 118 13.74 -3.55 17.62
C LYS A 118 14.26 -4.92 17.18
N GLN A 119 14.51 -5.12 15.88
CA GLN A 119 15.16 -6.33 15.34
C GLN A 119 16.68 -6.33 15.48
N GLY A 120 17.27 -5.26 16.03
CA GLY A 120 18.72 -5.14 16.24
C GLY A 120 19.51 -4.81 14.99
N LEU A 121 18.87 -4.30 13.92
CA LEU A 121 19.57 -3.87 12.72
C LEU A 121 20.46 -2.66 13.02
N LYS A 122 21.63 -2.63 12.39
CA LYS A 122 22.55 -1.49 12.46
C LYS A 122 22.21 -0.48 11.37
N PRO A 123 21.81 0.75 11.73
CA PRO A 123 21.46 1.77 10.78
C PRO A 123 22.70 2.48 10.21
N ILE A 124 22.60 2.89 8.95
CA ILE A 124 23.46 3.90 8.30
C ILE A 124 22.53 5.00 7.85
N VAL A 125 22.78 6.22 8.27
CA VAL A 125 21.97 7.39 7.88
C VAL A 125 22.52 7.99 6.60
N VAL A 126 21.65 8.12 5.58
CA VAL A 126 21.98 8.72 4.28
C VAL A 126 21.14 9.98 4.12
N ILE A 127 21.76 11.16 4.26
CA ILE A 127 21.12 12.45 4.01
C ILE A 127 21.20 12.73 2.51
N ASN A 128 20.06 12.54 1.83
CA ASN A 128 19.97 12.59 0.36
C ASN A 128 19.47 13.94 -0.16
N LYS A 129 19.62 14.14 -1.46
CA LYS A 129 19.20 15.33 -2.19
C LYS A 129 19.96 16.60 -1.76
N LEU A 130 21.24 16.47 -1.43
CA LEU A 130 22.09 17.63 -1.12
C LEU A 130 22.29 18.59 -2.30
N ASP A 131 21.83 18.20 -3.49
CA ASP A 131 21.79 19.04 -4.68
C ASP A 131 20.65 20.08 -4.67
N LYS A 132 19.70 19.99 -3.71
CA LYS A 132 18.64 20.97 -3.55
C LYS A 132 19.15 22.29 -2.94
N ALA A 133 18.61 23.41 -3.41
CA ALA A 133 18.99 24.75 -2.91
C ALA A 133 18.49 25.04 -1.48
N ASP A 134 17.41 24.38 -1.06
CA ASP A 134 16.75 24.52 0.24
C ASP A 134 17.17 23.44 1.26
N GLN A 135 18.28 22.77 1.00
CA GLN A 135 18.82 21.75 1.90
C GLN A 135 19.21 22.35 3.28
N ARG A 136 18.95 21.60 4.35
CA ARG A 136 19.24 21.93 5.75
C ARG A 136 19.86 20.71 6.48
N ALA A 137 20.87 20.11 5.88
CA ALA A 137 21.43 18.82 6.27
C ALA A 137 21.81 18.71 7.75
N ASN A 138 22.38 19.75 8.36
CA ASN A 138 22.74 19.77 9.78
C ASN A 138 21.50 19.67 10.69
N GLU A 139 20.46 20.46 10.41
CA GLU A 139 19.21 20.40 11.17
C GLU A 139 18.53 19.03 11.03
N VAL A 140 18.56 18.45 9.81
CA VAL A 140 18.01 17.11 9.54
C VAL A 140 18.78 16.02 10.27
N LEU A 141 20.09 16.17 10.47
CA LEU A 141 20.89 15.25 11.26
C LEU A 141 20.45 15.29 12.74
N ASP A 142 20.26 16.49 13.30
CA ASP A 142 19.79 16.66 14.67
C ASP A 142 18.37 16.06 14.84
N GLU A 143 17.43 16.34 13.90
CA GLU A 143 16.10 15.74 13.88
C GLU A 143 16.16 14.19 13.83
N THR A 144 17.13 13.65 13.10
CA THR A 144 17.34 12.22 12.98
C THR A 144 17.82 11.63 14.29
N PHE A 145 18.77 12.28 14.96
CA PHE A 145 19.26 11.85 16.27
C PHE A 145 18.12 11.86 17.30
N ASP A 146 17.33 12.94 17.36
CA ASP A 146 16.14 13.02 18.22
C ASP A 146 15.12 11.93 17.94
N LEU A 147 14.94 11.56 16.66
CA LEU A 147 14.11 10.42 16.28
C LEU A 147 14.62 9.12 16.89
N PHE A 148 15.92 8.81 16.78
CA PHE A 148 16.48 7.59 17.34
C PHE A 148 16.32 7.54 18.87
N VAL A 149 16.57 8.65 19.55
CA VAL A 149 16.32 8.77 21.00
C VAL A 149 14.84 8.52 21.33
N SER A 150 13.93 9.09 20.55
CA SER A 150 12.48 8.90 20.75
C SER A 150 11.98 7.47 20.51
N LEU A 151 12.79 6.64 19.86
CA LEU A 151 12.52 5.24 19.54
C LEU A 151 13.24 4.27 20.48
N ASP A 152 13.80 4.76 21.60
CA ASP A 152 14.56 3.97 22.58
C ASP A 152 15.72 3.20 21.94
N ALA A 153 16.42 3.81 20.96
CA ALA A 153 17.62 3.23 20.36
C ALA A 153 18.72 3.05 21.43
N ASN A 154 19.40 1.90 21.38
CA ASN A 154 20.52 1.63 22.29
C ASN A 154 21.79 2.40 21.87
N GLU A 155 22.83 2.41 22.73
CA GLU A 155 24.08 3.14 22.48
C GLU A 155 24.72 2.76 21.13
N ASP A 156 24.79 1.46 20.80
CA ASP A 156 25.32 0.96 19.52
C ASP A 156 24.52 1.44 18.30
N GLN A 157 23.24 1.74 18.47
CA GLN A 157 22.36 2.24 17.42
C GLN A 157 22.36 3.76 17.32
N LEU A 158 22.69 4.47 18.42
CA LEU A 158 22.87 5.92 18.42
C LEU A 158 24.21 6.34 17.81
N ASP A 159 25.21 5.45 17.82
CA ASP A 159 26.50 5.64 17.15
C ASP A 159 26.43 5.23 15.67
N PHE A 160 25.43 5.77 14.96
CA PHE A 160 25.23 5.47 13.55
C PHE A 160 26.14 6.33 12.65
N PRO A 161 26.78 5.75 11.63
CA PRO A 161 27.52 6.52 10.63
C PRO A 161 26.56 7.30 9.75
N VAL A 162 27.01 8.50 9.34
CA VAL A 162 26.27 9.41 8.47
C VAL A 162 27.02 9.59 7.16
N ILE A 163 26.27 9.58 6.05
CA ILE A 163 26.80 9.90 4.73
C ILE A 163 25.85 10.84 3.99
N TYR A 164 26.42 11.79 3.27
CA TYR A 164 25.71 12.79 2.51
C TYR A 164 25.69 12.41 1.04
N ALA A 165 24.54 12.51 0.39
CA ALA A 165 24.40 12.00 -0.97
C ALA A 165 23.48 12.85 -1.86
N SER A 166 23.67 12.72 -3.16
CA SER A 166 22.67 13.02 -4.18
C SER A 166 22.45 11.76 -5.01
N GLY A 167 21.37 11.03 -4.70
CA GLY A 167 20.98 9.86 -5.45
C GLY A 167 20.77 10.17 -6.94
N ARG A 168 20.26 11.37 -7.27
CA ARG A 168 20.04 11.81 -8.64
C ARG A 168 21.35 12.06 -9.39
N SER A 169 22.28 12.75 -8.75
CA SER A 169 23.58 13.10 -9.36
C SER A 169 24.59 11.96 -9.24
N GLY A 170 24.30 10.90 -8.48
CA GLY A 170 25.09 9.67 -8.38
C GLY A 170 26.38 9.82 -7.58
N TRP A 171 26.38 10.60 -6.49
CA TRP A 171 27.54 10.76 -5.61
C TRP A 171 27.17 10.66 -4.12
N ALA A 172 28.15 10.28 -3.32
CA ALA A 172 28.09 10.31 -1.86
C ALA A 172 29.42 10.77 -1.26
N SER A 173 29.36 11.39 -0.08
CA SER A 173 30.52 11.90 0.65
C SER A 173 30.34 11.79 2.16
N ASN A 174 31.42 11.58 2.90
CA ASN A 174 31.40 11.56 4.36
C ASN A 174 31.24 12.99 4.96
N GLU A 175 31.49 14.04 4.17
CA GLU A 175 31.38 15.43 4.58
C GLU A 175 30.42 16.18 3.67
N ILE A 176 29.71 17.20 4.19
CA ILE A 176 28.74 18.00 3.43
C ILE A 176 29.39 18.67 2.21
N ASP A 177 30.60 19.18 2.39
CA ASP A 177 31.39 19.89 1.36
C ASP A 177 32.46 18.99 0.72
N GLY A 178 32.37 17.67 0.90
CA GLY A 178 33.33 16.70 0.38
C GLY A 178 33.22 16.45 -1.12
N SER A 179 34.02 15.48 -1.61
CA SER A 179 34.07 15.10 -3.03
C SER A 179 32.70 14.59 -3.52
N ARG A 180 32.30 15.01 -4.73
CA ARG A 180 31.00 14.68 -5.37
C ARG A 180 31.18 13.90 -6.67
N GLU A 181 31.97 12.81 -6.62
CA GLU A 181 32.36 12.06 -7.81
C GLU A 181 31.48 10.84 -8.10
N ASN A 182 31.28 9.99 -7.08
CA ASN A 182 30.60 8.71 -7.23
C ASN A 182 30.00 8.22 -5.90
N LEU A 183 29.32 7.06 -5.94
CA LEU A 183 28.71 6.42 -4.77
C LEU A 183 29.63 5.45 -4.03
N ASN A 184 30.90 5.33 -4.42
CA ASN A 184 31.86 4.42 -3.79
C ASN A 184 31.98 4.61 -2.28
N PRO A 185 32.00 5.86 -1.73
CA PRO A 185 32.04 6.05 -0.28
C PRO A 185 30.87 5.39 0.46
N LEU A 186 29.66 5.39 -0.12
CA LEU A 186 28.51 4.70 0.46
C LEU A 186 28.68 3.18 0.42
N LEU A 187 29.16 2.61 -0.69
CA LEU A 187 29.42 1.18 -0.82
C LEU A 187 30.51 0.72 0.14
N ASP A 188 31.55 1.51 0.32
CA ASP A 188 32.63 1.22 1.27
C ASP A 188 32.13 1.27 2.71
N LEU A 189 31.33 2.27 3.07
CA LEU A 189 30.71 2.39 4.38
C LEU A 189 29.79 1.22 4.70
N ILE A 190 29.01 0.74 3.74
CA ILE A 190 28.16 -0.45 3.90
C ILE A 190 29.00 -1.68 4.28
N ILE A 191 30.12 -1.91 3.56
CA ILE A 191 31.00 -3.06 3.83
C ILE A 191 31.69 -2.95 5.20
N GLU A 192 32.08 -1.75 5.61
CA GLU A 192 32.77 -1.48 6.86
C GLU A 192 31.82 -1.63 8.06
N HIS A 193 30.64 -0.99 8.00
CA HIS A 193 29.72 -0.92 9.11
C HIS A 193 28.85 -2.17 9.27
N VAL A 194 28.31 -2.71 8.16
CA VAL A 194 27.48 -3.91 8.19
C VAL A 194 28.36 -5.14 8.20
N LYS A 195 28.49 -5.78 9.37
CA LYS A 195 29.29 -7.00 9.50
C LYS A 195 28.64 -8.15 8.74
N PRO A 196 29.46 -9.03 8.09
CA PRO A 196 28.92 -10.24 7.49
C PRO A 196 28.25 -11.09 8.54
N ALA A 197 27.07 -11.60 8.28
CA ALA A 197 26.39 -12.49 9.19
C ALA A 197 27.20 -13.81 9.30
N LYS A 198 27.32 -14.30 10.53
CA LYS A 198 27.99 -15.58 10.81
C LYS A 198 26.94 -16.67 10.70
N PHE A 199 27.12 -17.56 9.74
CA PHE A 199 26.22 -18.69 9.51
C PHE A 199 26.99 -20.00 9.61
N ASP A 200 26.26 -21.06 9.97
CA ASP A 200 26.80 -22.41 10.10
C ASP A 200 26.32 -23.26 8.90
N ASN A 201 27.21 -23.44 7.95
CA ASN A 201 26.95 -24.27 6.76
C ASN A 201 26.99 -25.78 7.06
N SER A 202 27.42 -26.20 8.24
CA SER A 202 27.50 -27.62 8.61
C SER A 202 26.16 -28.18 9.12
N LYS A 203 25.21 -27.31 9.49
CA LYS A 203 23.89 -27.71 9.96
C LYS A 203 22.96 -28.12 8.78
N PRO A 204 21.88 -28.87 9.06
CA PRO A 204 20.83 -29.11 8.08
C PRO A 204 20.26 -27.81 7.51
N PHE A 205 19.91 -27.81 6.24
CA PHE A 205 19.34 -26.63 5.58
C PHE A 205 18.07 -26.14 6.28
N ALA A 206 18.00 -24.84 6.53
CA ALA A 206 16.78 -24.16 6.94
C ALA A 206 16.75 -22.70 6.46
N MET A 207 15.60 -22.28 5.91
CA MET A 207 15.31 -20.96 5.37
C MET A 207 13.93 -20.51 5.84
N LEU A 208 13.82 -19.27 6.30
CA LEU A 208 12.50 -18.65 6.53
C LEU A 208 11.96 -18.09 5.21
N SER A 209 10.77 -18.53 4.81
CA SER A 209 10.06 -17.94 3.66
C SER A 209 9.54 -16.55 4.02
N THR A 210 10.00 -15.54 3.31
CA THR A 210 9.70 -14.13 3.61
C THR A 210 8.81 -13.48 2.54
N LEU A 211 9.05 -13.81 1.26
CA LEU A 211 8.26 -13.33 0.13
C LEU A 211 7.80 -14.52 -0.71
N LEU A 212 6.68 -14.32 -1.38
CA LEU A 212 6.09 -15.30 -2.31
C LEU A 212 5.87 -14.64 -3.66
N TYR A 213 6.32 -15.31 -4.72
CA TYR A 213 6.02 -14.92 -6.09
C TYR A 213 5.34 -16.09 -6.84
N ALA A 214 4.37 -15.76 -7.69
CA ALA A 214 3.88 -16.71 -8.68
C ALA A 214 4.62 -16.49 -9.99
N ASP A 215 5.14 -17.56 -10.53
CA ASP A 215 5.74 -17.60 -11.86
C ASP A 215 4.95 -18.57 -12.73
N ASN A 216 4.62 -18.16 -13.96
CA ASN A 216 3.82 -18.99 -14.87
C ASN A 216 4.51 -20.32 -15.27
N PHE A 217 5.85 -20.39 -15.17
CA PHE A 217 6.65 -21.56 -15.51
C PHE A 217 7.11 -22.35 -14.28
N LEU A 218 7.43 -21.66 -13.19
CA LEU A 218 8.00 -22.25 -11.98
C LEU A 218 6.94 -22.54 -10.91
N GLY A 219 5.73 -22.03 -11.09
CA GLY A 219 4.69 -22.07 -10.08
C GLY A 219 5.01 -21.15 -8.89
N ARG A 220 4.75 -21.64 -7.67
CA ARG A 220 5.06 -20.89 -6.45
C ARG A 220 6.57 -20.84 -6.22
N SER A 221 7.09 -19.65 -6.04
CA SER A 221 8.48 -19.38 -5.76
C SER A 221 8.61 -18.64 -4.44
N LEU A 222 9.31 -19.21 -3.49
CA LEU A 222 9.51 -18.69 -2.15
C LEU A 222 10.86 -17.98 -2.07
N VAL A 223 10.88 -16.79 -1.51
CA VAL A 223 12.11 -16.02 -1.29
C VAL A 223 12.39 -15.95 0.19
N GLY A 224 13.64 -16.13 0.56
CA GLY A 224 14.07 -16.01 1.93
C GLY A 224 15.58 -16.03 2.07
N ARG A 225 16.04 -15.70 3.27
CA ARG A 225 17.44 -15.85 3.66
C ARG A 225 17.67 -17.25 4.19
N ILE A 226 18.69 -17.94 3.69
CA ILE A 226 19.13 -19.22 4.27
C ILE A 226 19.73 -18.92 5.64
N SER A 227 19.10 -19.43 6.69
CA SER A 227 19.52 -19.19 8.08
C SER A 227 20.61 -20.13 8.54
N GLN A 228 20.66 -21.34 8.01
CA GLN A 228 21.68 -22.34 8.27
C GLN A 228 21.75 -23.39 7.15
N GLY A 229 22.88 -24.08 7.07
CA GLY A 229 23.12 -25.16 6.11
C GLY A 229 23.25 -24.67 4.68
N THR A 230 23.08 -25.59 3.74
CA THR A 230 23.17 -25.33 2.29
C THR A 230 21.96 -25.91 1.57
N ALA A 231 21.34 -25.11 0.71
CA ALA A 231 20.30 -25.58 -0.21
C ALA A 231 20.92 -26.14 -1.47
N LYS A 232 20.55 -27.34 -1.90
CA LYS A 232 21.03 -27.98 -3.15
C LYS A 232 19.89 -28.27 -4.08
N ALA A 233 20.10 -28.07 -5.39
CA ALA A 233 19.11 -28.44 -6.39
C ALA A 233 18.79 -29.94 -6.32
N ASN A 234 17.53 -30.31 -6.49
CA ASN A 234 16.97 -31.66 -6.38
C ASN A 234 16.97 -32.30 -4.99
N GLN A 235 17.36 -31.56 -3.91
CA GLN A 235 17.29 -32.00 -2.52
C GLN A 235 15.83 -32.18 -2.09
N GLN A 236 15.57 -33.19 -1.24
CA GLN A 236 14.27 -33.30 -0.56
C GLN A 236 14.15 -32.29 0.56
N ILE A 237 13.04 -31.58 0.58
CA ILE A 237 12.77 -30.53 1.56
C ILE A 237 11.32 -30.63 2.05
N LYS A 238 11.08 -30.07 3.22
CA LYS A 238 9.72 -29.87 3.76
C LYS A 238 9.48 -28.42 4.17
N ALA A 239 8.22 -28.06 4.28
CA ALA A 239 7.77 -26.82 4.90
C ALA A 239 7.10 -27.13 6.25
N ILE A 240 7.48 -26.40 7.29
CA ILE A 240 6.85 -26.45 8.61
C ILE A 240 6.35 -25.06 9.00
N ASN A 241 5.15 -25.00 9.61
CA ASN A 241 4.59 -23.74 10.08
C ASN A 241 5.20 -23.31 11.42
N LEU A 242 4.79 -22.15 11.94
CA LEU A 242 5.26 -21.61 13.22
C LEU A 242 4.97 -22.52 14.44
N LYS A 243 4.05 -23.49 14.30
CA LYS A 243 3.76 -24.48 15.34
C LYS A 243 4.59 -25.75 15.22
N GLY A 244 5.45 -25.86 14.20
CA GLY A 244 6.22 -27.06 13.90
C GLY A 244 5.46 -28.14 13.12
N GLU A 245 4.23 -27.86 12.66
CA GLU A 245 3.44 -28.81 11.87
C GLU A 245 3.92 -28.81 10.42
N LYS A 246 4.08 -30.01 9.84
CA LYS A 246 4.44 -30.17 8.43
C LYS A 246 3.27 -29.75 7.53
N ILE A 247 3.53 -28.75 6.66
CA ILE A 247 2.56 -28.20 5.72
C ILE A 247 2.70 -28.82 4.33
N ASP A 248 3.96 -29.03 3.93
CA ASP A 248 4.29 -29.51 2.57
C ASP A 248 5.59 -30.32 2.59
N GLU A 249 5.78 -31.16 1.58
CA GLU A 249 7.02 -31.90 1.32
C GLU A 249 7.19 -32.09 -0.17
N GLY A 250 8.41 -31.86 -0.65
CA GLY A 250 8.71 -31.94 -2.06
C GLY A 250 10.20 -31.94 -2.35
N ARG A 251 10.52 -31.76 -3.63
CA ARG A 251 11.90 -31.56 -4.07
C ARG A 251 12.14 -30.11 -4.44
N LEU A 252 13.30 -29.58 -4.05
CA LEU A 252 13.78 -28.27 -4.43
C LEU A 252 14.15 -28.30 -5.91
N THR A 253 13.20 -27.96 -6.80
CA THR A 253 13.37 -28.10 -8.26
C THR A 253 14.33 -27.11 -8.85
N LYS A 254 14.34 -25.89 -8.34
CA LYS A 254 15.18 -24.77 -8.79
C LYS A 254 15.57 -23.88 -7.63
N ILE A 255 16.81 -23.38 -7.69
CA ILE A 255 17.34 -22.33 -6.80
C ILE A 255 17.82 -21.19 -7.71
N PHE A 256 17.47 -19.95 -7.33
CA PHE A 256 17.97 -18.77 -7.99
C PHE A 256 18.54 -17.82 -6.94
N ARG A 257 19.53 -17.05 -7.35
CA ARG A 257 19.98 -15.85 -6.65
C ARG A 257 19.79 -14.62 -7.51
N TYR A 258 19.85 -13.47 -6.92
CA TYR A 258 19.82 -12.23 -7.67
C TYR A 258 21.24 -11.83 -8.09
N GLU A 259 21.40 -11.39 -9.34
CA GLU A 259 22.56 -10.70 -9.88
C GLU A 259 22.04 -9.43 -10.55
N GLY A 260 22.33 -8.25 -9.96
CA GLY A 260 21.53 -7.07 -10.22
C GLY A 260 20.07 -7.33 -9.82
N THR A 261 19.14 -7.09 -10.71
CA THR A 261 17.70 -7.40 -10.56
C THR A 261 17.30 -8.76 -11.18
N LYS A 262 18.22 -9.43 -11.86
CA LYS A 262 17.93 -10.69 -12.59
C LYS A 262 18.07 -11.90 -11.70
N LYS A 263 17.13 -12.86 -11.84
CA LYS A 263 17.21 -14.18 -11.19
C LYS A 263 18.11 -15.09 -12.00
N VAL A 264 19.22 -15.52 -11.41
CA VAL A 264 20.19 -16.41 -12.04
C VAL A 264 20.12 -17.79 -11.36
N PRO A 265 19.96 -18.90 -12.11
CA PRO A 265 19.91 -20.22 -11.51
C PRO A 265 21.29 -20.60 -10.92
N ILE A 266 21.24 -21.24 -9.75
CA ILE A 266 22.41 -21.75 -9.05
C ILE A 266 22.16 -23.20 -8.59
N GLU A 267 23.22 -23.98 -8.46
CA GLU A 267 23.14 -25.36 -7.97
C GLU A 267 23.14 -25.45 -6.45
N ILE A 268 23.81 -24.52 -5.80
CA ILE A 268 23.98 -24.51 -4.33
C ILE A 268 23.78 -23.09 -3.80
N GLY A 269 22.91 -22.94 -2.80
CA GLY A 269 22.73 -21.73 -2.00
C GLY A 269 23.36 -21.94 -0.62
N GLU A 270 24.11 -20.96 -0.11
CA GLU A 270 24.81 -21.02 1.18
C GLU A 270 24.08 -20.19 2.24
N ALA A 271 24.27 -20.56 3.52
CA ALA A 271 23.71 -19.80 4.62
C ALA A 271 24.16 -18.32 4.57
N GLY A 272 23.22 -17.43 4.81
CA GLY A 272 23.38 -15.98 4.68
C GLY A 272 22.94 -15.41 3.34
N ASP A 273 22.83 -16.21 2.28
CA ASP A 273 22.36 -15.70 0.98
C ASP A 273 20.83 -15.59 0.92
N ILE A 274 20.36 -14.64 0.15
CA ILE A 274 18.93 -14.48 -0.16
C ILE A 274 18.68 -15.19 -1.48
N VAL A 275 17.88 -16.24 -1.41
CA VAL A 275 17.59 -17.10 -2.56
C VAL A 275 16.10 -17.16 -2.87
N VAL A 276 15.81 -17.52 -4.11
CA VAL A 276 14.46 -17.87 -4.58
C VAL A 276 14.44 -19.37 -4.82
N ILE A 277 13.53 -20.08 -4.20
CA ILE A 277 13.38 -21.52 -4.34
C ILE A 277 12.00 -21.88 -4.89
N ALA A 278 11.95 -22.96 -5.68
CA ALA A 278 10.73 -23.54 -6.23
C ALA A 278 10.68 -25.04 -5.96
N GLY A 279 9.47 -25.61 -5.86
CA GLY A 279 9.27 -27.05 -5.68
C GLY A 279 8.31 -27.44 -4.55
N LEU A 280 7.71 -26.47 -3.86
CA LEU A 280 6.65 -26.65 -2.87
C LEU A 280 5.37 -25.95 -3.31
N GLU A 281 4.23 -26.63 -3.19
CA GLU A 281 2.95 -26.14 -3.69
C GLU A 281 2.12 -25.43 -2.61
N LYS A 282 2.22 -25.90 -1.36
CA LYS A 282 1.39 -25.43 -0.24
C LYS A 282 2.14 -24.51 0.73
N ALA A 283 3.48 -24.52 0.67
CA ALA A 283 4.30 -23.69 1.52
C ALA A 283 3.98 -22.19 1.33
N ASN A 284 4.00 -21.44 2.43
CA ASN A 284 3.59 -20.04 2.44
C ASN A 284 4.67 -19.16 3.08
N VAL A 285 4.41 -17.87 3.13
CA VAL A 285 5.23 -16.91 3.87
C VAL A 285 5.13 -17.20 5.37
N ALA A 286 6.21 -16.96 6.11
CA ALA A 286 6.43 -17.32 7.51
C ALA A 286 6.59 -18.83 7.78
N ASP A 287 6.48 -19.70 6.78
CA ASP A 287 6.87 -21.10 6.94
C ASP A 287 8.39 -21.26 6.89
N THR A 288 8.90 -22.24 7.62
CA THR A 288 10.30 -22.65 7.56
C THR A 288 10.45 -23.75 6.51
N ILE A 289 11.25 -23.48 5.49
CA ILE A 289 11.62 -24.45 4.45
C ILE A 289 12.94 -25.09 4.88
N CYS A 290 12.95 -26.40 5.02
CA CYS A 290 14.09 -27.05 5.63
C CYS A 290 14.26 -28.50 5.17
N ASP A 291 15.43 -29.09 5.53
CA ASP A 291 15.70 -30.52 5.45
C ASP A 291 14.71 -31.32 6.29
N LEU A 292 14.51 -32.59 5.93
CA LEU A 292 13.58 -33.49 6.61
C LEU A 292 13.89 -33.69 8.11
N GLU A 293 15.16 -33.52 8.50
CA GLU A 293 15.64 -33.67 9.87
C GLU A 293 15.29 -32.50 10.79
N VAL A 294 15.04 -31.31 10.25
CA VAL A 294 14.74 -30.11 11.05
C VAL A 294 13.34 -30.20 11.63
N ILE A 295 13.19 -30.08 12.94
CA ILE A 295 11.93 -30.17 13.66
C ILE A 295 11.46 -28.78 14.13
N GLU A 296 12.40 -27.93 14.56
CA GLU A 296 12.06 -26.61 15.12
C GLU A 296 11.94 -25.57 14.02
N PRO A 297 10.81 -24.82 13.96
CA PRO A 297 10.66 -23.73 13.00
C PRO A 297 11.54 -22.54 13.38
N ILE A 298 11.97 -21.81 12.36
CA ILE A 298 12.62 -20.51 12.54
C ILE A 298 11.59 -19.53 13.11
N LYS A 299 11.97 -18.80 14.14
CA LYS A 299 11.09 -17.77 14.73
C LYS A 299 10.78 -16.70 13.68
N ALA A 300 9.52 -16.44 13.47
CA ALA A 300 9.06 -15.40 12.57
C ALA A 300 7.96 -14.56 13.23
N THR A 301 7.83 -13.32 12.80
CA THR A 301 6.72 -12.47 13.21
C THR A 301 5.43 -13.00 12.59
N PRO A 302 4.38 -13.23 13.40
CA PRO A 302 3.07 -13.64 12.88
C PRO A 302 2.54 -12.61 11.89
N ILE A 303 1.79 -13.10 10.91
CA ILE A 303 1.11 -12.22 9.97
C ILE A 303 -0.09 -11.60 10.68
N ASP A 304 -0.13 -10.25 10.81
CA ASP A 304 -1.28 -9.61 11.39
C ASP A 304 -2.54 -9.87 10.54
N PRO A 305 -3.70 -10.04 11.16
CA PRO A 305 -4.94 -10.28 10.45
C PRO A 305 -5.38 -9.05 9.62
N PRO A 306 -6.18 -9.25 8.57
CA PRO A 306 -6.77 -8.16 7.83
C PRO A 306 -7.70 -7.33 8.73
N THR A 307 -7.80 -6.03 8.46
CA THR A 307 -8.61 -5.09 9.25
C THR A 307 -9.90 -4.69 8.55
N MET A 308 -9.99 -4.86 7.24
CA MET A 308 -11.18 -4.50 6.45
C MET A 308 -11.45 -5.48 5.33
N SER A 309 -12.71 -5.53 4.88
CA SER A 309 -13.15 -6.36 3.76
C SER A 309 -14.02 -5.58 2.78
N ILE A 310 -14.02 -6.01 1.53
CA ILE A 310 -14.96 -5.62 0.48
C ILE A 310 -15.60 -6.86 -0.11
N LYS A 311 -16.84 -6.70 -0.59
CA LYS A 311 -17.55 -7.75 -1.31
C LYS A 311 -17.54 -7.44 -2.80
N ILE A 312 -17.11 -8.40 -3.61
CA ILE A 312 -17.03 -8.29 -5.06
C ILE A 312 -18.05 -9.23 -5.69
N THR A 313 -18.83 -8.73 -6.63
CA THR A 313 -19.83 -9.48 -7.39
C THR A 313 -19.71 -9.15 -8.87
N VAL A 314 -20.38 -9.94 -9.71
CA VAL A 314 -20.54 -9.66 -11.14
C VAL A 314 -21.22 -8.30 -11.33
N ASN A 315 -20.82 -7.56 -12.36
CA ASN A 315 -21.51 -6.32 -12.73
C ASN A 315 -22.92 -6.62 -13.24
N SER A 316 -23.92 -6.11 -12.53
CA SER A 316 -25.34 -6.27 -12.86
C SER A 316 -25.99 -4.97 -13.34
N SER A 317 -25.19 -3.97 -13.75
CA SER A 317 -25.71 -2.70 -14.25
C SER A 317 -26.30 -2.85 -15.67
N PRO A 318 -27.20 -1.94 -16.11
CA PRO A 318 -27.69 -1.91 -17.49
C PRO A 318 -26.59 -1.70 -18.54
N LEU A 319 -25.40 -1.24 -18.14
CA LEU A 319 -24.25 -1.03 -19.01
C LEU A 319 -23.22 -2.18 -18.94
N ALA A 320 -23.53 -3.26 -18.22
CA ALA A 320 -22.62 -4.39 -18.11
C ALA A 320 -22.29 -5.02 -19.48
N GLY A 321 -21.03 -5.36 -19.71
CA GLY A 321 -20.53 -5.95 -20.96
C GLY A 321 -20.31 -4.97 -22.09
N THR A 322 -20.47 -3.66 -21.86
CA THR A 322 -20.21 -2.65 -22.91
C THR A 322 -18.74 -2.26 -23.02
N GLU A 323 -17.98 -2.43 -21.95
CA GLU A 323 -16.59 -1.93 -21.84
C GLU A 323 -15.59 -3.07 -21.57
N GLY A 324 -15.92 -4.02 -20.71
CA GLY A 324 -15.04 -5.11 -20.29
C GLY A 324 -15.26 -6.42 -21.04
N LYS A 325 -14.24 -7.28 -21.01
CA LYS A 325 -14.29 -8.62 -21.62
C LYS A 325 -14.39 -9.74 -20.58
N LYS A 326 -14.03 -9.47 -19.33
CA LYS A 326 -14.02 -10.43 -18.22
C LYS A 326 -15.18 -10.13 -17.27
N LEU A 327 -16.30 -10.82 -17.49
CA LEU A 327 -17.59 -10.51 -16.88
C LEU A 327 -18.12 -11.63 -15.97
N THR A 328 -17.54 -12.85 -16.06
CA THR A 328 -18.13 -14.01 -15.40
C THR A 328 -17.66 -14.17 -13.96
N SER A 329 -18.52 -14.72 -13.13
CA SER A 329 -18.20 -15.06 -11.73
C SER A 329 -16.96 -15.96 -11.64
N THR A 330 -16.81 -16.92 -12.53
CA THR A 330 -15.65 -17.83 -12.58
C THR A 330 -14.34 -17.07 -12.81
N GLN A 331 -14.31 -16.17 -13.80
CA GLN A 331 -13.11 -15.36 -14.09
C GLN A 331 -12.71 -14.47 -12.91
N ILE A 332 -13.70 -13.81 -12.29
CA ILE A 332 -13.47 -12.98 -11.09
C ILE A 332 -12.92 -13.86 -9.96
N ARG A 333 -13.54 -15.02 -9.72
CA ARG A 333 -13.12 -15.97 -8.69
C ARG A 333 -11.68 -16.43 -8.87
N GLU A 334 -11.35 -16.90 -10.07
CA GLU A 334 -10.00 -17.39 -10.39
C GLU A 334 -8.94 -16.30 -10.15
N ARG A 335 -9.23 -15.06 -10.57
CA ARG A 335 -8.32 -13.93 -10.37
C ARG A 335 -8.14 -13.61 -8.89
N LEU A 336 -9.23 -13.59 -8.10
CA LEU A 336 -9.19 -13.31 -6.66
C LEU A 336 -8.50 -14.43 -5.87
N VAL A 337 -8.72 -15.68 -6.23
CA VAL A 337 -8.01 -16.83 -5.64
C VAL A 337 -6.52 -16.74 -5.94
N SER A 338 -6.15 -16.45 -7.18
CA SER A 338 -4.75 -16.24 -7.56
C SER A 338 -4.11 -15.09 -6.76
N GLU A 339 -4.82 -13.99 -6.55
CA GLU A 339 -4.31 -12.89 -5.73
C GLU A 339 -4.07 -13.33 -4.27
N ALA A 340 -5.05 -13.99 -3.65
CA ALA A 340 -4.92 -14.46 -2.27
C ALA A 340 -3.82 -15.52 -2.09
N GLN A 341 -3.51 -16.30 -3.14
CA GLN A 341 -2.41 -17.25 -3.12
C GLN A 341 -1.05 -16.57 -3.19
N ASN A 342 -0.96 -15.41 -3.81
CA ASN A 342 0.29 -14.71 -4.09
C ASN A 342 0.53 -13.52 -3.15
N ASN A 343 -0.51 -13.02 -2.51
CA ASN A 343 -0.47 -11.87 -1.60
C ASN A 343 -0.94 -12.26 -0.21
N VAL A 344 0.00 -12.42 0.70
CA VAL A 344 -0.26 -12.86 2.09
C VAL A 344 -1.08 -11.84 2.89
N GLY A 345 -1.08 -10.58 2.46
CA GLY A 345 -1.90 -9.52 3.08
C GLY A 345 -3.38 -9.57 2.71
N ILE A 346 -3.75 -10.44 1.77
CA ILE A 346 -5.11 -10.58 1.26
C ILE A 346 -5.67 -11.96 1.60
N THR A 347 -6.88 -11.99 2.13
CA THR A 347 -7.62 -13.24 2.33
C THR A 347 -8.87 -13.25 1.46
N PHE A 348 -9.20 -14.43 0.95
CA PHE A 348 -10.35 -14.68 0.08
C PHE A 348 -11.34 -15.60 0.76
N SER A 349 -12.62 -15.26 0.70
CA SER A 349 -13.73 -16.14 1.03
C SER A 349 -14.88 -16.00 0.03
N GLU A 350 -15.65 -17.05 -0.14
CA GLU A 350 -16.81 -17.07 -1.03
C GLU A 350 -18.07 -17.42 -0.25
N ASN A 351 -19.22 -16.89 -0.68
CA ASN A 351 -20.50 -17.28 -0.09
C ASN A 351 -20.93 -18.67 -0.58
N SER A 352 -21.97 -19.24 0.07
CA SER A 352 -22.47 -20.59 -0.23
C SER A 352 -22.94 -20.74 -1.69
N ASN A 353 -23.42 -19.67 -2.31
CA ASN A 353 -23.93 -19.67 -3.68
C ASN A 353 -22.85 -19.41 -4.75
N LYS A 354 -21.61 -19.08 -4.34
CA LYS A 354 -20.47 -18.74 -5.22
C LYS A 354 -20.74 -17.59 -6.21
N ASP A 355 -21.65 -16.69 -5.86
CA ASP A 355 -22.01 -15.50 -6.65
C ASP A 355 -21.42 -14.20 -6.10
N SER A 356 -20.85 -14.26 -4.90
CA SER A 356 -20.19 -13.13 -4.28
C SER A 356 -18.95 -13.57 -3.51
N PHE A 357 -17.91 -12.76 -3.63
CA PHE A 357 -16.58 -12.99 -3.11
C PHE A 357 -16.23 -11.91 -2.10
N GLU A 358 -15.74 -12.30 -0.95
CA GLU A 358 -15.24 -11.37 0.05
C GLU A 358 -13.72 -11.39 0.04
N ILE A 359 -13.15 -10.22 -0.15
CA ILE A 359 -11.72 -9.97 -0.09
C ILE A 359 -11.44 -9.10 1.13
N SER A 360 -10.54 -9.58 1.97
CA SER A 360 -10.10 -8.84 3.14
C SER A 360 -8.63 -8.46 3.03
N GLY A 361 -8.30 -7.28 3.49
CA GLY A 361 -6.95 -6.70 3.46
C GLY A 361 -6.70 -5.78 4.65
N ARG A 362 -5.47 -5.27 4.75
CA ARG A 362 -5.08 -4.42 5.89
C ARG A 362 -5.45 -2.96 5.76
N GLY A 363 -5.66 -2.47 4.54
CA GLY A 363 -5.91 -1.06 4.31
C GLY A 363 -6.65 -0.78 3.00
N GLU A 364 -7.15 0.45 2.89
CA GLU A 364 -7.87 0.93 1.70
C GLU A 364 -7.00 0.88 0.44
N LEU A 365 -5.71 1.22 0.55
CA LEU A 365 -4.79 1.27 -0.59
C LEU A 365 -4.55 -0.13 -1.18
N MET A 366 -4.40 -1.16 -0.33
CA MET A 366 -4.20 -2.54 -0.81
C MET A 366 -5.39 -3.02 -1.62
N LEU A 367 -6.61 -2.75 -1.15
CA LEU A 367 -7.84 -3.08 -1.87
C LEU A 367 -7.99 -2.25 -3.15
N GLU A 368 -7.66 -0.96 -3.12
CA GLU A 368 -7.66 -0.08 -4.29
C GLU A 368 -6.68 -0.56 -5.37
N ILE A 369 -5.48 -0.99 -4.99
CA ILE A 369 -4.47 -1.53 -5.91
C ILE A 369 -5.00 -2.77 -6.62
N LEU A 370 -5.57 -3.73 -5.87
CA LEU A 370 -6.19 -4.92 -6.45
C LEU A 370 -7.29 -4.58 -7.45
N LEU A 371 -8.22 -3.70 -7.06
CA LEU A 371 -9.32 -3.29 -7.93
C LEU A 371 -8.82 -2.55 -9.18
N THR A 372 -7.78 -1.72 -9.05
CA THR A 372 -7.17 -1.01 -10.16
C THR A 372 -6.47 -1.97 -11.14
N GLN A 373 -5.79 -3.00 -10.63
CA GLN A 373 -5.17 -4.03 -11.46
C GLN A 373 -6.23 -4.83 -12.22
N MET A 374 -7.27 -5.31 -11.53
CA MET A 374 -8.37 -6.03 -12.17
C MET A 374 -9.07 -5.18 -13.24
N ARG A 375 -9.28 -3.88 -12.98
CA ARG A 375 -9.81 -2.92 -13.95
C ARG A 375 -8.95 -2.88 -15.23
N ARG A 376 -7.61 -2.78 -15.09
CA ARG A 376 -6.66 -2.77 -16.22
C ARG A 376 -6.61 -4.11 -16.97
N GLU A 377 -6.81 -5.20 -16.26
CA GLU A 377 -6.90 -6.54 -16.85
C GLU A 377 -8.21 -6.78 -17.63
N GLY A 378 -9.13 -5.81 -17.65
CA GLY A 378 -10.36 -5.84 -18.42
C GLY A 378 -11.56 -6.45 -17.69
N PHE A 379 -11.53 -6.53 -16.36
CA PHE A 379 -12.67 -6.98 -15.56
C PHE A 379 -13.74 -5.91 -15.41
N GLU A 380 -15.00 -6.35 -15.42
CA GLU A 380 -16.12 -5.58 -14.90
C GLU A 380 -16.66 -6.24 -13.63
N MET A 381 -16.87 -5.43 -12.60
CA MET A 381 -17.32 -5.91 -11.30
C MET A 381 -18.12 -4.87 -10.54
N THR A 382 -18.89 -5.34 -9.57
CA THR A 382 -19.55 -4.48 -8.57
C THR A 382 -18.90 -4.70 -7.22
N VAL A 383 -18.56 -3.62 -6.53
CA VAL A 383 -17.87 -3.65 -5.24
C VAL A 383 -18.75 -2.99 -4.18
N SER A 384 -18.88 -3.66 -3.03
CA SER A 384 -19.62 -3.13 -1.87
C SER A 384 -18.81 -2.06 -1.13
N PRO A 385 -19.46 -1.25 -0.28
CA PRO A 385 -18.74 -0.42 0.69
C PRO A 385 -17.77 -1.26 1.52
N PRO A 386 -16.59 -0.72 1.86
CA PRO A 386 -15.66 -1.40 2.75
C PRO A 386 -16.28 -1.60 4.14
N LYS A 387 -16.02 -2.76 4.74
CA LYS A 387 -16.44 -3.10 6.09
C LYS A 387 -15.21 -3.35 6.95
N VAL A 388 -15.20 -2.81 8.16
CA VAL A 388 -14.16 -3.09 9.14
C VAL A 388 -14.41 -4.47 9.76
N LEU A 389 -13.36 -5.25 9.90
CA LEU A 389 -13.40 -6.57 10.51
C LEU A 389 -13.25 -6.44 12.02
N PHE A 390 -14.25 -6.96 12.73
CA PHE A 390 -14.26 -7.00 14.18
C PHE A 390 -13.66 -8.30 14.68
N GLN A 391 -12.97 -8.25 15.81
CA GLN A 391 -12.55 -9.43 16.54
C GLN A 391 -13.41 -9.61 17.79
N LYS A 392 -13.37 -10.79 18.39
CA LYS A 392 -13.95 -11.07 19.71
C LYS A 392 -12.80 -11.39 20.67
N ASN A 393 -12.84 -10.86 21.88
CA ASN A 393 -11.94 -11.27 22.94
C ASN A 393 -12.42 -12.56 23.61
N GLU A 394 -11.68 -13.04 24.60
CA GLU A 394 -12.02 -14.23 25.38
C GLU A 394 -13.39 -14.13 26.09
N ASN A 395 -13.85 -12.92 26.34
CA ASN A 395 -15.16 -12.61 26.96
C ASN A 395 -16.27 -12.38 25.93
N GLU A 396 -16.07 -12.74 24.66
CA GLU A 396 -16.98 -12.49 23.53
C GLU A 396 -17.31 -11.01 23.24
N GLU A 397 -16.59 -10.06 23.87
CA GLU A 397 -16.77 -8.65 23.59
C GLU A 397 -16.23 -8.31 22.19
N LYS A 398 -16.98 -7.48 21.48
CA LYS A 398 -16.63 -7.01 20.13
C LYS A 398 -15.50 -5.98 20.21
N LEU A 399 -14.38 -6.29 19.55
CA LEU A 399 -13.22 -5.41 19.42
C LEU A 399 -13.15 -4.87 18.00
N GLU A 400 -12.77 -3.60 17.88
CA GLU A 400 -12.54 -2.94 16.60
C GLU A 400 -11.07 -2.50 16.45
N PRO A 401 -10.53 -2.48 15.22
CA PRO A 401 -9.15 -2.02 14.99
C PRO A 401 -9.05 -0.52 15.23
N ILE A 402 -8.07 -0.14 16.04
CA ILE A 402 -7.70 1.24 16.37
C ILE A 402 -6.41 1.59 15.64
N GLU A 403 -6.38 2.75 15.03
CA GLU A 403 -5.19 3.30 14.41
C GLU A 403 -4.66 4.49 15.21
N GLU A 404 -3.34 4.63 15.27
CA GLU A 404 -2.65 5.85 15.66
C GLU A 404 -2.52 6.74 14.42
N ILE A 405 -2.96 7.97 14.55
CA ILE A 405 -2.94 8.96 13.47
C ILE A 405 -2.06 10.12 13.87
N THR A 406 -1.01 10.36 13.08
CA THR A 406 -0.16 11.55 13.22
C THR A 406 -0.52 12.54 12.12
N MET A 407 -0.85 13.76 12.49
CA MET A 407 -1.21 14.83 11.56
C MET A 407 -0.32 16.04 11.78
N ASP A 408 0.40 16.47 10.74
CA ASP A 408 1.17 17.70 10.71
C ASP A 408 0.39 18.75 9.92
N LEU A 409 0.15 19.90 10.52
CA LEU A 409 -0.70 20.94 9.94
C LEU A 409 -0.36 22.33 10.52
N GLU A 410 -0.79 23.37 9.82
CA GLU A 410 -0.69 24.74 10.31
C GLU A 410 -1.64 24.96 11.50
N GLU A 411 -1.20 25.75 12.47
CA GLU A 411 -1.93 26.00 13.73
C GLU A 411 -3.37 26.44 13.51
N GLU A 412 -3.62 27.26 12.49
CA GLU A 412 -4.97 27.79 12.17
C GLU A 412 -6.02 26.70 11.88
N TYR A 413 -5.58 25.49 11.45
CA TYR A 413 -6.49 24.38 11.14
C TYR A 413 -6.69 23.41 12.31
N SER A 414 -5.89 23.52 13.38
CA SER A 414 -5.85 22.55 14.50
C SER A 414 -7.23 22.33 15.13
N SER A 415 -7.93 23.40 15.49
CA SER A 415 -9.25 23.31 16.15
C SER A 415 -10.29 22.59 15.27
N LYS A 416 -10.29 22.87 13.96
CA LYS A 416 -11.23 22.24 13.01
C LYS A 416 -10.95 20.75 12.83
N VAL A 417 -9.66 20.38 12.81
CA VAL A 417 -9.22 19.00 12.69
C VAL A 417 -9.55 18.23 13.97
N ILE A 418 -9.29 18.79 15.15
CA ILE A 418 -9.62 18.18 16.45
C ILE A 418 -11.14 17.94 16.55
N ASP A 419 -11.97 18.92 16.22
CA ASP A 419 -13.43 18.76 16.22
C ASP A 419 -13.89 17.67 15.23
N SER A 420 -13.30 17.65 14.04
CA SER A 420 -13.58 16.62 13.03
C SER A 420 -13.21 15.21 13.49
N MET A 421 -12.09 15.05 14.22
CA MET A 421 -11.64 13.77 14.75
C MET A 421 -12.50 13.31 15.94
N ASN A 422 -12.88 14.22 16.84
CA ASN A 422 -13.75 13.89 17.97
C ASN A 422 -15.10 13.33 17.51
N ARG A 423 -15.69 13.87 16.45
CA ARG A 423 -16.93 13.32 15.85
C ARG A 423 -16.75 11.92 15.29
N ARG A 424 -15.52 11.51 14.98
CA ARG A 424 -15.14 10.20 14.47
C ARG A 424 -14.61 9.25 15.54
N LYS A 425 -14.91 9.56 16.82
CA LYS A 425 -14.43 8.80 17.98
C LYS A 425 -12.91 8.79 18.12
N GLY A 426 -12.21 9.77 17.53
CA GLY A 426 -10.78 9.96 17.73
C GLY A 426 -10.48 10.55 19.09
N LYS A 427 -9.53 9.97 19.82
CA LYS A 427 -9.03 10.44 21.11
C LYS A 427 -7.69 11.13 20.87
N LEU A 428 -7.58 12.42 21.21
CA LEU A 428 -6.31 13.14 21.13
C LEU A 428 -5.35 12.58 22.20
N ILE A 429 -4.21 12.11 21.77
CA ILE A 429 -3.16 11.54 22.64
C ILE A 429 -2.08 12.57 22.91
N ASP A 430 -1.65 13.31 21.87
CA ASP A 430 -0.55 14.26 21.98
C ASP A 430 -0.76 15.46 21.04
N LEU A 431 -0.24 16.62 21.47
CA LEU A 431 -0.23 17.85 20.70
C LEU A 431 1.12 18.53 20.91
N LYS A 432 1.93 18.59 19.85
CA LYS A 432 3.26 19.22 19.88
C LYS A 432 3.33 20.40 18.94
N ASP A 433 4.01 21.45 19.39
CA ASP A 433 4.43 22.55 18.52
C ASP A 433 5.71 22.12 17.80
N THR A 434 5.69 22.14 16.46
CA THR A 434 6.84 21.77 15.62
C THR A 434 7.57 22.99 15.05
N GLY A 435 7.27 24.19 15.56
CA GLY A 435 7.87 25.45 15.11
C GLY A 435 7.26 26.00 13.82
N LYS A 436 7.59 27.26 13.49
CA LYS A 436 7.12 27.95 12.27
C LYS A 436 5.58 27.90 12.06
N ASN A 437 4.81 28.05 13.14
CA ASN A 437 3.33 28.02 13.08
C ASN A 437 2.71 26.67 12.69
N LYS A 438 3.43 25.55 12.91
CA LYS A 438 2.99 24.17 12.63
C LYS A 438 2.77 23.38 13.91
N LYS A 439 1.75 22.55 13.92
CA LYS A 439 1.43 21.63 15.02
C LYS A 439 1.38 20.19 14.54
N ARG A 440 1.83 19.30 15.40
CA ARG A 440 1.66 17.84 15.26
C ARG A 440 0.60 17.37 16.23
N LEU A 441 -0.43 16.73 15.70
CA LEU A 441 -1.50 16.10 16.45
C LEU A 441 -1.36 14.58 16.35
N VAL A 442 -1.47 13.89 17.49
CA VAL A 442 -1.51 12.43 17.53
C VAL A 442 -2.85 11.98 18.09
N PHE A 443 -3.56 11.12 17.37
CA PHE A 443 -4.85 10.57 17.78
C PHE A 443 -4.82 9.05 17.77
N HIS A 444 -5.61 8.43 18.65
CA HIS A 444 -6.09 7.06 18.50
C HIS A 444 -7.54 7.09 18.04
N ALA A 445 -7.86 6.45 16.94
CA ALA A 445 -9.22 6.42 16.42
C ALA A 445 -9.57 5.07 15.76
N PRO A 446 -10.85 4.66 15.80
CA PRO A 446 -11.30 3.46 15.11
C PRO A 446 -11.12 3.57 13.59
N THR A 447 -10.61 2.52 12.96
CA THR A 447 -10.39 2.46 11.49
C THR A 447 -11.65 2.85 10.70
N ARG A 448 -12.84 2.46 11.15
CA ARG A 448 -14.11 2.83 10.50
C ARG A 448 -14.39 4.33 10.50
N GLY A 449 -13.91 5.07 11.51
CA GLY A 449 -14.02 6.53 11.57
C GLY A 449 -13.07 7.25 10.62
N LEU A 450 -12.05 6.55 10.14
CA LEU A 450 -11.00 7.11 9.30
C LEU A 450 -11.20 6.84 7.81
N MET A 451 -12.19 6.03 7.44
CA MET A 451 -12.54 5.79 6.04
C MET A 451 -12.87 7.11 5.36
N GLY A 452 -12.19 7.41 4.25
CA GLY A 452 -12.32 8.67 3.51
C GLY A 452 -11.86 9.93 4.26
N TYR A 453 -11.28 9.82 5.45
CA TYR A 453 -10.87 11.00 6.23
C TYR A 453 -9.70 11.76 5.60
N THR A 454 -8.80 11.09 4.93
CA THR A 454 -7.62 11.70 4.28
C THR A 454 -8.02 12.83 3.32
N SER A 455 -9.00 12.59 2.45
CA SER A 455 -9.51 13.61 1.52
C SER A 455 -10.15 14.79 2.24
N ARG A 456 -10.93 14.51 3.29
CA ARG A 456 -11.52 15.56 4.13
C ARG A 456 -10.47 16.37 4.89
N PHE A 457 -9.45 15.71 5.43
CA PHE A 457 -8.33 16.36 6.10
C PHE A 457 -7.59 17.32 5.17
N LEU A 458 -7.25 16.89 3.96
CA LEU A 458 -6.62 17.73 2.95
C LEU A 458 -7.50 18.93 2.59
N THR A 459 -8.82 18.75 2.50
CA THR A 459 -9.75 19.86 2.29
C THR A 459 -9.75 20.83 3.46
N LEU A 460 -9.75 20.35 4.72
CA LEU A 460 -9.73 21.18 5.93
C LEU A 460 -8.44 21.98 6.04
N THR A 461 -7.31 21.42 5.61
CA THR A 461 -5.98 22.02 5.65
C THR A 461 -5.57 22.69 4.34
N LYS A 462 -6.51 22.87 3.39
CA LYS A 462 -6.27 23.45 2.06
C LYS A 462 -5.11 22.78 1.30
N GLY A 463 -4.89 21.48 1.55
CA GLY A 463 -3.84 20.70 0.90
C GLY A 463 -2.46 20.77 1.56
N THR A 464 -2.25 21.60 2.59
CA THR A 464 -0.93 21.79 3.24
C THR A 464 -0.65 20.77 4.34
N GLY A 465 -1.68 20.10 4.87
CA GLY A 465 -1.54 19.14 5.96
C GLY A 465 -1.03 17.77 5.50
N VAL A 466 -0.25 17.12 6.34
CA VAL A 466 0.23 15.75 6.16
C VAL A 466 -0.44 14.85 7.19
N ILE A 467 -0.97 13.71 6.76
CA ILE A 467 -1.64 12.72 7.62
C ILE A 467 -0.98 11.36 7.45
N ASN A 468 -0.65 10.73 8.57
CA ASN A 468 -0.17 9.36 8.63
C ASN A 468 -1.03 8.57 9.60
N ARG A 469 -1.27 7.31 9.27
CA ARG A 469 -2.13 6.40 10.05
C ARG A 469 -1.37 5.09 10.20
N ILE A 470 -1.33 4.48 11.38
CA ILE A 470 -0.65 3.22 11.66
C ILE A 470 -1.61 2.36 12.49
N PHE A 471 -1.72 1.07 12.20
CA PHE A 471 -2.44 0.15 13.08
C PHE A 471 -1.79 0.15 14.46
N HIS A 472 -2.58 0.39 15.50
CA HIS A 472 -2.12 0.45 16.88
C HIS A 472 -2.50 -0.83 17.65
N SER A 473 -3.80 -1.14 17.73
CA SER A 473 -4.29 -2.26 18.53
C SER A 473 -5.74 -2.59 18.16
N TYR A 474 -6.31 -3.59 18.84
CA TYR A 474 -7.75 -3.79 18.88
C TYR A 474 -8.30 -3.20 20.18
N GLY A 475 -9.26 -2.28 20.06
CA GLY A 475 -9.95 -1.64 21.17
C GLY A 475 -11.42 -2.04 21.26
N LYS A 476 -12.06 -1.73 22.40
CA LYS A 476 -13.48 -1.97 22.60
C LYS A 476 -14.31 -1.19 21.58
N PHE A 477 -15.36 -1.81 21.05
CA PHE A 477 -16.30 -1.16 20.15
C PHE A 477 -17.04 -0.01 20.83
N GLU A 478 -16.88 1.20 20.31
CA GLU A 478 -17.44 2.44 20.90
C GLU A 478 -18.83 2.83 20.34
N GLY A 479 -19.61 1.87 19.93
CA GLY A 479 -20.95 2.11 19.39
C GLY A 479 -20.96 2.52 17.91
N GLU A 480 -22.12 2.77 17.35
CA GLU A 480 -22.26 3.13 15.93
C GLU A 480 -21.77 4.55 15.65
N MET A 481 -21.34 4.78 14.43
CA MET A 481 -20.98 6.09 13.89
C MET A 481 -22.01 6.52 12.86
N GLU A 482 -22.27 7.82 12.81
CA GLU A 482 -23.09 8.39 11.75
C GLU A 482 -22.41 8.16 10.38
N GLY A 483 -23.15 7.58 9.43
CA GLY A 483 -22.73 7.47 8.03
C GLY A 483 -22.61 8.84 7.33
N ARG A 484 -22.48 8.82 6.04
CA ARG A 484 -22.49 10.04 5.21
C ARG A 484 -23.80 10.79 5.42
N ARG A 485 -23.69 12.06 5.84
CA ARG A 485 -24.87 12.94 6.02
C ARG A 485 -25.47 13.42 4.72
N ASN A 486 -24.68 13.53 3.68
CA ASN A 486 -25.06 14.05 2.38
C ASN A 486 -25.91 13.02 1.61
N GLY A 487 -27.04 13.43 1.08
CA GLY A 487 -27.88 12.57 0.24
C GLY A 487 -27.26 12.34 -1.16
N ALA A 488 -27.64 11.23 -1.80
CA ALA A 488 -27.26 10.96 -3.18
C ALA A 488 -28.22 11.63 -4.17
N LEU A 489 -27.69 12.17 -5.27
CA LEU A 489 -28.43 12.56 -6.46
C LEU A 489 -28.51 11.34 -7.39
N ILE A 490 -29.69 10.75 -7.54
CA ILE A 490 -29.89 9.47 -8.24
C ILE A 490 -30.57 9.70 -9.57
N SER A 491 -30.02 9.14 -10.66
CA SER A 491 -30.65 9.19 -11.98
C SER A 491 -31.96 8.42 -12.01
N MET A 492 -32.98 9.03 -12.62
CA MET A 492 -34.32 8.47 -12.74
C MET A 492 -34.46 7.49 -13.92
N GLU A 493 -33.69 7.67 -14.98
CA GLU A 493 -33.86 6.98 -16.25
C GLU A 493 -32.54 6.63 -16.90
N GLN A 494 -32.57 5.74 -17.89
CA GLN A 494 -31.42 5.35 -18.69
C GLN A 494 -31.31 6.23 -19.93
N GLY A 495 -30.10 6.71 -20.26
CA GLY A 495 -29.81 7.50 -21.46
C GLY A 495 -28.48 8.24 -21.38
N LYS A 496 -28.41 9.42 -21.98
CA LYS A 496 -27.21 10.28 -21.94
C LYS A 496 -27.52 11.60 -21.23
N ALA A 497 -26.60 12.00 -20.38
CA ALA A 497 -26.71 13.24 -19.62
C ALA A 497 -26.65 14.48 -20.56
N VAL A 498 -27.52 15.46 -20.32
CA VAL A 498 -27.64 16.67 -21.12
C VAL A 498 -27.09 17.88 -20.38
N ALA A 499 -26.26 18.71 -21.05
CA ALA A 499 -25.60 19.86 -20.46
C ALA A 499 -26.59 20.82 -19.74
N PHE A 500 -27.74 21.09 -20.33
CA PHE A 500 -28.78 21.95 -19.74
C PHE A 500 -29.32 21.39 -18.42
N ALA A 501 -29.54 20.07 -18.33
CA ALA A 501 -29.99 19.44 -17.10
C ALA A 501 -28.90 19.51 -16.00
N ILE A 502 -27.64 19.20 -16.36
CA ILE A 502 -26.50 19.25 -15.42
C ILE A 502 -26.33 20.65 -14.86
N PHE A 503 -26.38 21.70 -15.72
CA PHE A 503 -26.26 23.10 -15.32
C PHE A 503 -27.28 23.47 -14.23
N ASN A 504 -28.55 23.12 -14.44
CA ASN A 504 -29.60 23.39 -13.46
C ASN A 504 -29.46 22.56 -12.16
N LEU A 505 -28.84 21.40 -12.25
CA LEU A 505 -28.66 20.48 -11.11
C LEU A 505 -27.39 20.77 -10.27
N GLN A 506 -26.38 21.45 -10.84
CA GLN A 506 -25.19 21.90 -10.12
C GLN A 506 -25.51 22.82 -8.94
N ALA A 507 -26.60 23.59 -9.00
CA ALA A 507 -27.09 24.36 -7.87
C ALA A 507 -27.61 23.50 -6.70
N ARG A 508 -27.88 22.20 -6.92
CA ARG A 508 -28.40 21.27 -5.89
C ARG A 508 -27.33 20.40 -5.24
N GLY A 509 -26.15 20.34 -5.83
CA GLY A 509 -25.06 19.54 -5.31
C GLY A 509 -23.90 19.36 -6.29
N GLU A 510 -22.86 18.65 -5.82
CA GLU A 510 -21.69 18.30 -6.61
C GLU A 510 -22.04 17.17 -7.59
N MET A 511 -21.80 17.38 -8.88
CA MET A 511 -22.11 16.40 -9.92
C MET A 511 -20.86 15.57 -10.26
N PHE A 512 -21.07 14.27 -10.58
CA PHE A 512 -20.00 13.32 -10.94
C PHE A 512 -20.00 12.96 -12.43
N ILE A 513 -20.93 13.51 -13.20
CA ILE A 513 -21.11 13.22 -14.62
C ILE A 513 -20.92 14.48 -15.48
N THR A 514 -20.52 14.27 -16.72
CA THR A 514 -20.41 15.32 -17.74
C THR A 514 -21.46 15.17 -18.85
N HIS A 515 -21.49 16.13 -19.76
CA HIS A 515 -22.35 16.04 -20.93
C HIS A 515 -22.02 14.80 -21.77
N ASN A 516 -23.06 14.12 -22.26
CA ASN A 516 -23.01 12.85 -22.99
C ASN A 516 -22.61 11.59 -22.22
N ASP A 517 -22.31 11.69 -20.93
CA ASP A 517 -22.06 10.49 -20.14
C ASP A 517 -23.29 9.57 -20.12
N PRO A 518 -23.10 8.25 -20.32
CA PRO A 518 -24.19 7.29 -20.19
C PRO A 518 -24.62 7.17 -18.73
N VAL A 519 -25.91 7.25 -18.49
CA VAL A 519 -26.54 7.13 -17.18
C VAL A 519 -27.64 6.08 -17.22
N TYR A 520 -27.99 5.53 -16.06
CA TYR A 520 -29.09 4.57 -15.91
C TYR A 520 -29.84 4.79 -14.60
N GLU A 521 -31.05 4.22 -14.50
CA GLU A 521 -31.87 4.26 -13.29
C GLU A 521 -31.11 3.70 -12.08
N GLY A 522 -31.09 4.46 -10.98
CA GLY A 522 -30.37 4.07 -9.77
C GLY A 522 -28.87 4.40 -9.74
N MET A 523 -28.30 4.96 -10.83
CA MET A 523 -26.94 5.48 -10.86
C MET A 523 -26.86 6.76 -10.01
N ILE A 524 -25.83 6.86 -9.16
CA ILE A 524 -25.55 8.06 -8.36
C ILE A 524 -24.72 9.01 -9.23
N VAL A 525 -25.31 10.14 -9.57
CA VAL A 525 -24.72 11.14 -10.48
C VAL A 525 -24.19 12.37 -9.75
N GLY A 526 -24.32 12.42 -8.43
CA GLY A 526 -23.81 13.51 -7.60
C GLY A 526 -24.18 13.36 -6.13
N LEU A 527 -23.74 14.30 -5.30
CA LEU A 527 -24.08 14.40 -3.89
C LEU A 527 -24.76 15.73 -3.58
N SER A 528 -25.85 15.66 -2.81
CA SER A 528 -26.54 16.82 -2.27
C SER A 528 -25.88 17.30 -0.98
N PRO A 529 -25.76 18.60 -0.70
CA PRO A 529 -25.35 19.09 0.60
C PRO A 529 -26.38 18.83 1.71
N LYS A 530 -27.63 18.50 1.33
CA LYS A 530 -28.71 18.17 2.28
C LYS A 530 -28.80 16.67 2.53
N PRO A 531 -29.24 16.25 3.72
CA PRO A 531 -29.51 14.84 3.97
C PRO A 531 -30.71 14.34 3.15
N GLY A 532 -30.71 13.03 2.86
CA GLY A 532 -31.76 12.37 2.08
C GLY A 532 -31.47 12.34 0.58
N ASP A 533 -31.73 11.17 0.00
CA ASP A 533 -31.52 10.93 -1.42
C ASP A 533 -32.58 11.64 -2.28
N MET A 534 -32.15 12.12 -3.44
CA MET A 534 -33.04 12.77 -4.39
C MET A 534 -32.94 12.08 -5.76
N ILE A 535 -34.09 11.68 -6.29
CA ILE A 535 -34.22 11.19 -7.67
C ILE A 535 -34.31 12.40 -8.59
N ILE A 536 -33.44 12.47 -9.58
CA ILE A 536 -33.30 13.60 -10.50
C ILE A 536 -33.29 13.14 -11.95
N ASN A 537 -33.78 14.00 -12.87
CA ASN A 537 -33.71 13.74 -14.30
C ASN A 537 -32.56 14.55 -14.93
N VAL A 538 -31.48 13.84 -15.32
CA VAL A 538 -30.27 14.43 -15.93
C VAL A 538 -30.36 14.52 -17.47
N MET A 539 -31.48 14.08 -18.06
CA MET A 539 -31.68 14.06 -19.52
C MET A 539 -32.66 15.14 -19.97
N LYS A 540 -33.19 15.96 -19.05
CA LYS A 540 -34.20 16.98 -19.38
C LYS A 540 -33.59 18.08 -20.23
N GLY A 541 -33.93 18.09 -21.52
CA GLY A 541 -33.55 19.14 -22.46
C GLY A 541 -34.27 20.48 -22.21
N LYS A 542 -33.75 21.55 -22.79
CA LYS A 542 -34.44 22.87 -22.87
C LYS A 542 -35.74 22.67 -23.66
N LYS A 543 -36.88 23.02 -23.07
CA LYS A 543 -38.14 23.04 -23.85
C LYS A 543 -38.02 24.12 -24.93
N LEU A 544 -38.09 23.73 -26.19
CA LEU A 544 -38.18 24.65 -27.30
C LEU A 544 -39.55 25.34 -27.22
N THR A 545 -39.57 26.63 -26.89
CA THR A 545 -40.73 27.46 -27.00
C THR A 545 -40.67 28.18 -28.35
N ASN A 546 -41.79 28.24 -29.09
CA ASN A 546 -41.89 28.90 -30.39
C ASN A 546 -41.74 30.44 -30.34
N MET A 547 -41.54 31.03 -29.16
CA MET A 547 -41.22 32.45 -29.01
C MET A 547 -39.71 32.65 -29.13
N ARG A 548 -39.27 33.13 -30.29
CA ARG A 548 -37.96 33.75 -30.49
C ARG A 548 -37.95 35.11 -29.78
N THR A 549 -37.73 35.13 -28.50
CA THR A 549 -37.16 36.31 -27.85
C THR A 549 -35.70 36.35 -28.30
N GLN A 550 -35.28 37.48 -28.86
CA GLN A 550 -33.87 37.85 -29.10
C GLN A 550 -33.15 38.01 -27.74
N GLY A 551 -33.00 36.96 -27.03
CA GLY A 551 -32.23 36.87 -25.78
C GLY A 551 -31.09 35.91 -26.04
N THR A 552 -29.91 36.39 -25.89
CA THR A 552 -28.63 35.73 -25.94
C THR A 552 -28.74 34.26 -25.53
N ASP A 553 -28.39 33.34 -26.44
CA ASP A 553 -28.06 31.95 -26.06
C ASP A 553 -26.82 32.04 -25.16
N GLU A 554 -27.03 32.16 -23.86
CA GLU A 554 -25.95 32.10 -22.90
C GLU A 554 -25.29 30.72 -23.00
N ASN A 555 -24.00 30.70 -23.26
CA ASN A 555 -23.22 29.50 -23.26
C ASN A 555 -23.32 28.82 -21.88
N VAL A 556 -23.80 27.57 -21.85
CA VAL A 556 -23.91 26.78 -20.66
C VAL A 556 -22.49 26.38 -20.22
N VAL A 557 -21.95 27.06 -19.21
CA VAL A 557 -20.66 26.71 -18.62
C VAL A 557 -20.90 25.72 -17.48
N LEU A 558 -20.37 24.49 -17.62
CA LEU A 558 -20.45 23.48 -16.59
C LEU A 558 -19.24 23.58 -15.65
N THR A 559 -19.48 23.43 -14.36
CA THR A 559 -18.40 23.27 -13.38
C THR A 559 -17.66 21.95 -13.66
N PRO A 560 -16.31 21.97 -13.70
CA PRO A 560 -15.54 20.75 -13.91
C PRO A 560 -15.87 19.67 -12.87
N VAL A 561 -16.01 18.43 -13.32
CA VAL A 561 -16.29 17.28 -12.47
C VAL A 561 -15.05 16.90 -11.68
N ARG A 562 -15.21 16.65 -10.39
CA ARG A 562 -14.14 16.12 -9.54
C ARG A 562 -13.83 14.68 -9.94
N LYS A 563 -12.58 14.43 -10.34
CA LYS A 563 -12.08 13.08 -10.54
C LYS A 563 -11.72 12.48 -9.19
N MET A 564 -12.36 11.37 -8.83
CA MET A 564 -12.13 10.63 -7.59
C MET A 564 -11.37 9.34 -7.87
N SER A 565 -10.42 9.00 -7.00
CA SER A 565 -9.79 7.67 -6.98
C SER A 565 -10.81 6.58 -6.57
N ILE A 566 -10.48 5.31 -6.83
CA ILE A 566 -11.34 4.19 -6.40
C ILE A 566 -11.50 4.19 -4.86
N ALA A 567 -10.44 4.47 -4.11
CA ALA A 567 -10.50 4.57 -2.66
C ALA A 567 -11.44 5.69 -2.21
N GLU A 568 -11.36 6.88 -2.81
CA GLU A 568 -12.28 7.98 -2.51
C GLU A 568 -13.74 7.60 -2.81
N GLN A 569 -14.00 6.95 -3.95
CA GLN A 569 -15.34 6.49 -4.33
C GLN A 569 -15.88 5.44 -3.35
N LEU A 570 -15.05 4.47 -2.95
CA LEU A 570 -15.44 3.47 -1.94
C LEU A 570 -15.75 4.09 -0.58
N SER A 571 -14.99 5.12 -0.19
CA SER A 571 -15.12 5.77 1.12
C SER A 571 -16.40 6.57 1.30
N ILE A 572 -17.01 7.03 0.20
CA ILE A 572 -18.26 7.83 0.23
C ILE A 572 -19.53 6.97 0.10
N LEU A 573 -19.41 5.66 -0.13
CA LEU A 573 -20.54 4.76 -0.25
C LEU A 573 -21.27 4.57 1.08
N ASN A 574 -22.59 4.61 1.05
CA ASN A 574 -23.44 4.12 2.12
C ASN A 574 -23.67 2.61 1.99
N THR A 575 -24.23 1.99 3.02
CA THR A 575 -24.44 0.53 3.08
C THR A 575 -25.40 -0.02 2.00
N ASP A 576 -26.26 0.83 1.45
CA ASP A 576 -27.23 0.51 0.38
C ASP A 576 -26.71 0.89 -1.02
N GLU A 577 -25.42 1.24 -1.13
CA GLU A 577 -24.78 1.67 -2.36
C GLU A 577 -23.69 0.69 -2.80
N ALA A 578 -23.22 0.82 -4.01
CA ALA A 578 -22.15 0.01 -4.59
C ALA A 578 -21.36 0.80 -5.64
N LEU A 579 -20.14 0.39 -5.87
CA LEU A 579 -19.27 0.89 -6.92
C LEU A 579 -19.24 -0.09 -8.09
N GLU A 580 -19.67 0.34 -9.25
CA GLU A 580 -19.44 -0.35 -10.52
C GLU A 580 -18.07 0.02 -11.06
N ILE A 581 -17.22 -0.97 -11.31
CA ILE A 581 -15.90 -0.80 -11.88
C ILE A 581 -15.86 -1.48 -13.24
N THR A 582 -15.48 -0.72 -14.27
CA THR A 582 -15.26 -1.19 -15.64
C THR A 582 -13.90 -0.70 -16.14
N PRO A 583 -13.34 -1.22 -17.22
CA PRO A 583 -12.02 -0.80 -17.72
C PRO A 583 -11.88 0.71 -17.96
N SER A 584 -12.92 1.36 -18.47
CA SER A 584 -12.90 2.79 -18.78
C SER A 584 -13.56 3.68 -17.73
N SER A 585 -14.48 3.15 -16.91
CA SER A 585 -15.30 3.96 -16.00
C SER A 585 -15.44 3.36 -14.60
N CYS A 586 -15.64 4.22 -13.62
CA CYS A 586 -16.10 3.85 -12.28
C CYS A 586 -17.38 4.65 -11.99
N ARG A 587 -18.47 3.97 -11.61
CA ARG A 587 -19.78 4.58 -11.41
C ARG A 587 -20.36 4.19 -10.07
N LEU A 588 -20.77 5.19 -9.29
CA LEU A 588 -21.49 4.98 -8.05
C LEU A 588 -22.95 4.64 -8.37
N ARG A 589 -23.53 3.70 -7.67
CA ARG A 589 -24.92 3.30 -7.87
C ARG A 589 -25.58 2.81 -6.58
N LYS A 590 -26.90 2.80 -6.57
CA LYS A 590 -27.63 2.04 -5.53
C LYS A 590 -27.45 0.54 -5.74
N ALA A 591 -27.36 -0.21 -4.67
CA ALA A 591 -27.28 -1.67 -4.74
C ALA A 591 -28.54 -2.25 -5.42
N ILE A 592 -29.71 -1.70 -5.11
CA ILE A 592 -30.98 -1.99 -5.76
C ILE A 592 -31.33 -0.80 -6.66
N LEU A 593 -31.35 -1.02 -7.95
CA LEU A 593 -31.55 0.05 -8.93
C LEU A 593 -32.98 0.59 -8.93
N ASN A 594 -33.98 -0.29 -8.83
CA ASN A 594 -35.39 0.08 -8.90
C ASN A 594 -35.86 0.85 -7.65
N PRO A 595 -36.41 2.07 -7.78
CA PRO A 595 -36.82 2.91 -6.66
C PRO A 595 -38.04 2.34 -5.89
N HIS A 596 -38.89 1.57 -6.54
CA HIS A 596 -40.05 0.96 -5.87
C HIS A 596 -39.62 -0.21 -4.98
N GLU A 597 -38.66 -1.01 -5.41
CA GLU A 597 -38.08 -2.08 -4.61
C GLU A 597 -37.31 -1.52 -3.41
N ARG A 598 -36.53 -0.45 -3.58
CA ARG A 598 -35.86 0.21 -2.45
C ARG A 598 -36.86 0.63 -1.37
N LYS A 599 -37.93 1.35 -1.76
CA LYS A 599 -38.98 1.80 -0.83
C LYS A 599 -39.69 0.63 -0.14
N ARG A 600 -39.89 -0.51 -0.83
CA ARG A 600 -40.50 -1.70 -0.25
C ARG A 600 -39.61 -2.30 0.85
N ILE A 601 -38.31 -2.39 0.59
CA ILE A 601 -37.33 -2.92 1.55
C ILE A 601 -37.16 -1.99 2.75
N GLU A 602 -37.07 -0.67 2.54
CA GLU A 602 -37.03 0.32 3.62
C GLU A 602 -38.24 0.21 4.56
N LYS A 603 -39.44 0.06 4.00
CA LYS A 603 -40.65 -0.12 4.77
C LYS A 603 -40.65 -1.45 5.56
N SER A 604 -40.16 -2.54 4.98
CA SER A 604 -40.05 -3.82 5.69
C SER A 604 -39.01 -3.79 6.80
N ALA A 605 -37.88 -3.09 6.61
CA ALA A 605 -36.85 -2.93 7.62
C ALA A 605 -37.26 -2.00 8.78
N SER A 606 -38.13 -1.01 8.53
CA SER A 606 -38.68 -0.13 9.58
C SER A 606 -39.85 -0.74 10.36
N ALA A 607 -40.37 -1.86 9.90
CA ALA A 607 -41.45 -2.60 10.52
C ALA A 607 -40.99 -3.83 11.35
N ALA A 608 -39.71 -4.21 11.22
CA ALA A 608 -39.02 -5.23 12.00
C ALA A 608 -38.20 -4.61 13.13
#